data_9fa2b865f1181561ba004600c11ecc10
#
_entry.id   9fa2b865f1181561ba004600c11ecc10
#
_cell.length_a   1.000
_cell.length_b   1.000
_cell.length_c   1.000
_cell.angle_alpha   90.00
_cell.angle_beta   90.00
_cell.angle_gamma   90.00
#
_symmetry.space_group_name_H-M   'P 1'
#
loop_
_entity.id
_entity.type
_entity.pdbx_description
1 polymer ?
#
loop_
_entity_poly.entity_id
_entity_poly.type
_entity_poly.pdbx_seq_one_letter_code
_entity_poly.pdbx_strand_id
1 'polypeptide(L)'
;MCGFVGFTNKINDASIVLGKMMDRIKHRGPDSDGKYVDEQIAMGFRRLSIIDLSDQGSQPIFNEDKSLVLTFNGEIYNYKDLREELVASGHKFYTQTDSEVLIHGYEQWGEDMLDKLRGMFAFVIFNKNTNEVFGARDFFGIKPLYYAKMGETLMWGSEIKSFLDHPHFKKELNTDVLETYLTFQYSPTTETFFKNVYKLPAAHCFTYKNGEMNVRRYWKVKFHADNGPSLEDWVNRISDTFKNSVEVHKFADVEVGSFLSSGVDSSYVAAVANVDKTFTVGFGEDEKYNEIGYAKEFSKYI
;
A
#
# COMPACT_ATOMS: atom_id res chain seq x y z
N MET A 1 -9.61 1.15 3.11
CA MET A 1 -8.14 1.27 2.85
C MET A 1 -7.83 2.70 2.50
N CYS A 2 -6.79 3.27 3.09
CA CYS A 2 -6.35 4.62 2.81
C CYS A 2 -6.02 4.86 1.33
N GLY A 3 -5.85 6.12 0.96
CA GLY A 3 -5.39 6.51 -0.36
C GLY A 3 -4.53 7.76 -0.28
N PHE A 4 -3.56 7.86 -1.15
CA PHE A 4 -2.72 9.03 -1.28
C PHE A 4 -2.51 9.40 -2.75
N VAL A 5 -2.14 10.65 -2.96
CA VAL A 5 -1.86 11.21 -4.27
C VAL A 5 -0.89 12.38 -4.11
N GLY A 6 -0.07 12.61 -5.12
CA GLY A 6 0.83 13.76 -5.13
C GLY A 6 1.39 14.05 -6.51
N PHE A 7 2.06 15.17 -6.61
CA PHE A 7 2.77 15.60 -7.82
C PHE A 7 3.92 16.53 -7.48
N THR A 8 4.93 16.54 -8.33
CA THR A 8 6.06 17.49 -8.28
C THR A 8 5.78 18.71 -9.14
N ASN A 9 6.59 19.73 -8.94
CA ASN A 9 6.60 21.01 -9.64
C ASN A 9 5.45 21.97 -9.27
N LYS A 10 5.80 23.22 -9.25
CA LYS A 10 4.88 24.31 -8.96
C LYS A 10 3.87 24.47 -10.09
N ILE A 11 2.59 24.42 -9.74
CA ILE A 11 1.50 24.82 -10.59
C ILE A 11 0.65 25.87 -9.90
N ASN A 12 -0.05 26.71 -10.68
CA ASN A 12 -1.03 27.61 -10.11
C ASN A 12 -2.11 26.82 -9.38
N ASP A 13 -2.55 27.31 -8.24
CA ASP A 13 -3.61 26.68 -7.44
C ASP A 13 -3.33 25.22 -7.03
N ALA A 14 -2.04 24.87 -6.77
CA ALA A 14 -1.62 23.51 -6.42
C ALA A 14 -2.50 22.86 -5.33
N SER A 15 -2.86 23.62 -4.28
CA SER A 15 -3.71 23.12 -3.19
C SER A 15 -5.14 22.79 -3.66
N ILE A 16 -5.69 23.57 -4.61
CA ILE A 16 -7.02 23.31 -5.18
C ILE A 16 -6.97 22.08 -6.08
N VAL A 17 -5.95 21.98 -6.93
CA VAL A 17 -5.74 20.83 -7.82
C VAL A 17 -5.57 19.56 -6.99
N LEU A 18 -4.69 19.59 -5.98
CA LEU A 18 -4.50 18.46 -5.07
C LEU A 18 -5.82 18.05 -4.39
N GLY A 19 -6.63 19.03 -3.96
CA GLY A 19 -7.94 18.77 -3.38
C GLY A 19 -8.86 17.98 -4.31
N LYS A 20 -8.97 18.38 -5.58
CA LYS A 20 -9.75 17.66 -6.59
C LYS A 20 -9.22 16.25 -6.84
N MET A 21 -7.89 16.08 -6.92
CA MET A 21 -7.24 14.77 -7.04
C MET A 21 -7.57 13.87 -5.85
N MET A 22 -7.54 14.40 -4.63
CA MET A 22 -7.91 13.69 -3.40
C MET A 22 -9.39 13.29 -3.37
N ASP A 23 -10.29 14.14 -3.91
CA ASP A 23 -11.71 13.85 -3.96
C ASP A 23 -12.03 12.64 -4.83
N ARG A 24 -11.25 12.38 -5.88
CA ARG A 24 -11.36 11.17 -6.71
C ARG A 24 -11.13 9.89 -5.94
N ILE A 25 -10.39 9.94 -4.85
CA ILE A 25 -10.04 8.77 -4.02
C ILE A 25 -10.68 8.82 -2.63
N LYS A 26 -11.69 9.68 -2.40
CA LYS A 26 -12.39 9.82 -1.10
C LYS A 26 -12.98 8.51 -0.60
N HIS A 27 -13.50 7.65 -1.51
CA HIS A 27 -14.05 6.33 -1.17
C HIS A 27 -13.05 5.40 -0.49
N ARG A 28 -11.72 5.63 -0.67
CA ARG A 28 -10.67 4.84 -0.01
C ARG A 28 -10.49 5.21 1.46
N GLY A 29 -10.68 6.47 1.77
CA GLY A 29 -10.48 7.01 3.11
C GLY A 29 -11.47 8.14 3.39
N PRO A 30 -12.67 7.79 3.87
CA PRO A 30 -13.73 8.76 4.11
C PRO A 30 -13.60 9.51 5.43
N ASP A 31 -12.78 9.02 6.38
CA ASP A 31 -12.80 9.47 7.77
C ASP A 31 -12.12 10.84 7.95
N SER A 32 -10.95 11.02 7.35
CA SER A 32 -10.23 12.30 7.38
C SER A 32 -9.32 12.48 6.18
N ASP A 33 -8.76 13.67 6.05
CA ASP A 33 -7.80 13.99 5.01
C ASP A 33 -6.69 14.93 5.51
N GLY A 34 -5.59 14.97 4.78
CA GLY A 34 -4.49 15.89 5.02
C GLY A 34 -3.72 16.23 3.77
N LYS A 35 -3.08 17.39 3.77
CA LYS A 35 -2.34 17.96 2.64
C LYS A 35 -1.02 18.57 3.10
N TYR A 36 -0.01 18.40 2.28
CA TYR A 36 1.22 19.19 2.30
C TYR A 36 1.43 19.79 0.92
N VAL A 37 1.67 21.07 0.85
CA VAL A 37 1.92 21.80 -0.41
C VAL A 37 3.01 22.84 -0.17
N ASP A 38 4.04 22.80 -1.00
CA ASP A 38 5.06 23.83 -1.10
C ASP A 38 5.38 24.20 -2.55
N GLU A 39 6.50 24.84 -2.81
CA GLU A 39 6.90 25.25 -4.17
C GLU A 39 7.39 24.08 -5.03
N GLN A 40 7.75 22.95 -4.44
CA GLN A 40 8.36 21.81 -5.11
C GLN A 40 7.37 20.66 -5.33
N ILE A 41 6.42 20.48 -4.39
CA ILE A 41 5.61 19.28 -4.29
C ILE A 41 4.24 19.56 -3.68
N ALA A 42 3.28 18.73 -4.06
CA ALA A 42 1.99 18.62 -3.39
C ALA A 42 1.70 17.15 -3.05
N MET A 43 1.40 16.86 -1.78
CA MET A 43 1.13 15.52 -1.25
C MET A 43 -0.20 15.54 -0.50
N GLY A 44 -1.10 14.62 -0.83
CA GLY A 44 -2.43 14.51 -0.25
C GLY A 44 -2.73 13.09 0.21
N PHE A 45 -3.52 12.99 1.27
CA PHE A 45 -3.87 11.74 1.91
C PHE A 45 -5.37 11.68 2.25
N ARG A 46 -5.97 10.50 2.10
CA ARG A 46 -7.33 10.15 2.53
C ARG A 46 -7.25 8.99 3.49
N ARG A 47 -7.75 9.18 4.72
CA ARG A 47 -7.64 8.23 5.82
C ARG A 47 -8.87 7.35 5.95
N LEU A 48 -8.63 6.05 6.11
CA LEU A 48 -9.50 5.10 6.78
C LEU A 48 -8.79 4.71 8.08
N SER A 49 -9.34 5.09 9.23
CA SER A 49 -8.71 4.90 10.53
C SER A 49 -8.84 3.44 10.98
N ILE A 50 -7.70 2.73 11.09
CA ILE A 50 -7.62 1.32 11.50
C ILE A 50 -6.71 1.17 12.72
N ILE A 51 -5.56 1.83 12.71
CA ILE A 51 -4.59 1.90 13.81
C ILE A 51 -4.51 3.35 14.26
N ASP A 52 -4.54 3.60 15.57
CA ASP A 52 -4.61 4.93 16.19
C ASP A 52 -5.80 5.74 15.66
N LEU A 53 -6.97 5.58 16.26
CA LEU A 53 -8.21 6.24 15.82
C LEU A 53 -8.23 7.75 16.09
N SER A 54 -7.20 8.31 16.73
CA SER A 54 -7.07 9.73 17.00
C SER A 54 -6.67 10.54 15.76
N ASP A 55 -6.83 11.86 15.82
CA ASP A 55 -6.40 12.76 14.77
C ASP A 55 -4.87 12.82 14.61
N GLN A 56 -4.11 12.36 15.61
CA GLN A 56 -2.64 12.33 15.57
C GLN A 56 -2.10 11.38 14.52
N GLY A 57 -2.84 10.29 14.20
CA GLY A 57 -2.51 9.38 13.12
C GLY A 57 -2.78 9.90 11.71
N SER A 58 -3.12 11.17 11.55
CA SER A 58 -3.36 11.78 10.23
C SER A 58 -2.08 12.01 9.47
N GLN A 59 -2.14 11.89 8.14
CA GLN A 59 -1.01 12.11 7.23
C GLN A 59 -1.27 13.34 6.36
N PRO A 60 -0.24 13.98 5.81
CA PRO A 60 1.19 13.60 5.79
C PRO A 60 1.89 13.68 7.14
N ILE A 61 2.81 12.72 7.40
CA ILE A 61 3.64 12.66 8.62
C ILE A 61 4.99 13.33 8.35
N PHE A 62 5.56 13.89 9.41
CA PHE A 62 6.87 14.55 9.37
C PHE A 62 7.82 13.89 10.37
N ASN A 63 9.14 13.91 10.07
CA ASN A 63 10.15 13.64 11.07
C ASN A 63 10.33 14.85 12.02
N GLU A 64 11.24 14.75 13.00
CA GLU A 64 11.39 15.71 14.10
C GLU A 64 11.70 17.15 13.62
N ASP A 65 12.58 17.30 12.62
CA ASP A 65 12.98 18.59 12.07
C ASP A 65 12.11 19.04 10.88
N LYS A 66 11.13 18.22 10.51
CA LYS A 66 10.22 18.42 9.38
C LYS A 66 10.92 18.52 8.02
N SER A 67 12.09 17.93 7.90
CA SER A 67 12.80 17.82 6.62
C SER A 67 12.26 16.75 5.71
N LEU A 68 11.58 15.74 6.26
CA LEU A 68 10.93 14.65 5.54
C LEU A 68 9.41 14.76 5.65
N VAL A 69 8.72 14.39 4.57
CA VAL A 69 7.24 14.34 4.48
C VAL A 69 6.82 13.01 3.91
N LEU A 70 5.96 12.27 4.61
CA LEU A 70 5.49 10.93 4.24
C LEU A 70 3.99 10.90 3.94
N THR A 71 3.61 10.19 2.87
CA THR A 71 2.27 9.64 2.67
C THR A 71 2.35 8.13 2.47
N PHE A 72 1.48 7.38 3.14
CA PHE A 72 1.53 5.92 3.23
C PHE A 72 0.14 5.30 3.20
N ASN A 73 -0.01 4.23 2.45
CA ASN A 73 -1.18 3.35 2.46
C ASN A 73 -0.72 1.92 2.69
N GLY A 74 -1.01 1.37 3.85
CA GLY A 74 -0.57 0.02 4.18
C GLY A 74 -0.69 -0.30 5.66
N GLU A 75 0.02 -1.35 6.06
CA GLU A 75 0.24 -1.76 7.44
C GLU A 75 1.64 -2.37 7.56
N ILE A 76 2.42 -1.91 8.54
CA ILE A 76 3.75 -2.43 8.88
C ILE A 76 3.62 -3.31 10.11
N TYR A 77 3.56 -4.61 9.92
CA TYR A 77 3.25 -5.57 10.98
C TYR A 77 4.28 -5.62 12.11
N ASN A 78 5.56 -5.39 11.79
CA ASN A 78 6.65 -5.38 12.76
C ASN A 78 6.99 -3.97 13.26
N TYR A 79 6.06 -3.01 13.17
CA TYR A 79 6.33 -1.62 13.53
C TYR A 79 6.75 -1.44 15.00
N LYS A 80 6.28 -2.28 15.91
CA LYS A 80 6.64 -2.18 17.33
C LYS A 80 8.12 -2.45 17.55
N ASP A 81 8.65 -3.50 16.93
CA ASP A 81 10.08 -3.85 17.02
C ASP A 81 10.93 -2.76 16.36
N LEU A 82 10.52 -2.27 15.20
CA LEU A 82 11.20 -1.18 14.50
C LEU A 82 11.17 0.12 15.31
N ARG A 83 10.06 0.42 15.97
CA ARG A 83 9.93 1.59 16.84
C ARG A 83 10.91 1.52 18.01
N GLU A 84 11.05 0.37 18.67
CA GLU A 84 12.01 0.18 19.76
C GLU A 84 13.45 0.42 19.28
N GLU A 85 13.82 -0.14 18.11
CA GLU A 85 15.16 0.06 17.50
C GLU A 85 15.41 1.54 17.16
N LEU A 86 14.42 2.23 16.61
CA LEU A 86 14.51 3.64 16.24
C LEU A 86 14.56 4.56 17.45
N VAL A 87 13.78 4.30 18.49
CA VAL A 87 13.84 5.04 19.77
C VAL A 87 15.21 4.87 20.43
N ALA A 88 15.75 3.65 20.43
CA ALA A 88 17.10 3.40 20.92
C ALA A 88 18.19 4.13 20.11
N SER A 89 17.92 4.42 18.83
CA SER A 89 18.78 5.23 17.95
C SER A 89 18.59 6.74 18.11
N GLY A 90 17.65 7.19 18.97
CA GLY A 90 17.44 8.59 19.32
C GLY A 90 16.23 9.25 18.65
N HIS A 91 15.48 8.55 17.81
CA HIS A 91 14.27 9.08 17.17
C HIS A 91 13.12 9.29 18.17
N LYS A 92 12.31 10.31 17.94
CA LYS A 92 11.17 10.66 18.79
C LYS A 92 9.88 10.49 18.01
N PHE A 93 9.01 9.65 18.54
CA PHE A 93 7.70 9.35 17.96
C PHE A 93 6.61 10.23 18.57
N TYR A 94 5.70 10.70 17.75
CA TYR A 94 4.59 11.58 18.14
C TYR A 94 3.24 10.88 18.05
N THR A 95 3.14 9.80 17.25
CA THR A 95 1.91 9.02 17.04
C THR A 95 2.05 7.62 17.59
N GLN A 96 0.95 6.88 17.63
CA GLN A 96 0.96 5.44 17.90
C GLN A 96 0.79 4.60 16.63
N THR A 97 0.83 5.24 15.44
CA THR A 97 0.65 4.57 14.16
C THR A 97 1.89 3.79 13.75
N ASP A 98 1.68 2.81 12.90
CA ASP A 98 2.72 2.06 12.21
C ASP A 98 3.42 2.88 11.11
N SER A 99 2.78 3.95 10.62
CA SER A 99 3.32 4.77 9.54
C SER A 99 4.56 5.57 9.94
N GLU A 100 4.69 5.95 11.22
CA GLU A 100 5.81 6.78 11.69
C GLU A 100 7.16 6.05 11.64
N VAL A 101 7.18 4.69 11.72
CA VAL A 101 8.42 3.93 11.57
C VAL A 101 9.01 4.05 10.16
N LEU A 102 8.20 4.37 9.14
CA LEU A 102 8.69 4.54 7.78
C LEU A 102 9.53 5.80 7.63
N ILE A 103 9.11 6.90 8.22
CA ILE A 103 9.81 8.17 8.08
C ILE A 103 11.13 8.18 8.88
N HIS A 104 11.09 7.69 10.12
CA HIS A 104 12.29 7.54 10.94
C HIS A 104 13.21 6.44 10.42
N GLY A 105 12.66 5.35 9.87
CA GLY A 105 13.43 4.30 9.22
C GLY A 105 14.18 4.80 7.98
N TYR A 106 13.53 5.65 7.16
CA TYR A 106 14.21 6.27 6.03
C TYR A 106 15.31 7.24 6.46
N GLU A 107 15.09 7.98 7.53
CA GLU A 107 16.10 8.87 8.11
C GLU A 107 17.31 8.09 8.63
N GLN A 108 17.08 6.97 9.32
CA GLN A 108 18.12 6.17 9.97
C GLN A 108 18.89 5.27 8.98
N TRP A 109 18.19 4.63 8.03
CA TRP A 109 18.76 3.57 7.18
C TRP A 109 18.67 3.88 5.68
N GLY A 110 18.08 5.03 5.29
CA GLY A 110 17.83 5.32 3.89
C GLY A 110 16.94 4.26 3.22
N GLU A 111 17.30 3.88 2.00
CA GLU A 111 16.56 2.87 1.25
C GLU A 111 16.70 1.45 1.84
N ASP A 112 17.74 1.16 2.61
CA ASP A 112 17.96 -0.14 3.26
C ASP A 112 16.89 -0.46 4.31
N MET A 113 16.09 0.53 4.72
CA MET A 113 14.90 0.29 5.54
C MET A 113 13.96 -0.76 4.94
N LEU A 114 13.90 -0.85 3.60
CA LEU A 114 13.01 -1.78 2.90
C LEU A 114 13.28 -3.25 3.27
N ASP A 115 14.51 -3.60 3.58
CA ASP A 115 14.89 -4.95 4.00
C ASP A 115 14.45 -5.29 5.43
N LYS A 116 14.10 -4.26 6.22
CA LYS A 116 13.63 -4.42 7.60
C LYS A 116 12.11 -4.51 7.71
N LEU A 117 11.37 -4.09 6.67
CA LEU A 117 9.91 -4.03 6.72
C LEU A 117 9.27 -5.40 6.58
N ARG A 118 8.28 -5.68 7.43
CA ARG A 118 7.31 -6.75 7.25
C ARG A 118 5.92 -6.13 7.17
N GLY A 119 5.27 -6.20 6.01
CA GLY A 119 3.98 -5.55 5.85
C GLY A 119 3.47 -5.54 4.41
N MET A 120 2.33 -4.89 4.23
CA MET A 120 1.75 -4.56 2.95
C MET A 120 1.73 -3.04 2.81
N PHE A 121 2.41 -2.48 1.82
CA PHE A 121 2.62 -1.04 1.77
C PHE A 121 2.79 -0.46 0.36
N ALA A 122 2.37 0.78 0.26
CA ALA A 122 2.81 1.72 -0.75
C ALA A 122 2.99 3.08 -0.06
N PHE A 123 4.13 3.71 -0.24
CA PHE A 123 4.43 5.00 0.36
C PHE A 123 5.28 5.88 -0.54
N VAL A 124 5.24 7.18 -0.25
CA VAL A 124 6.11 8.17 -0.87
C VAL A 124 6.62 9.11 0.22
N ILE A 125 7.93 9.33 0.23
CA ILE A 125 8.65 10.25 1.12
C ILE A 125 9.26 11.35 0.26
N PHE A 126 9.08 12.59 0.68
CA PHE A 126 9.75 13.75 0.12
C PHE A 126 10.81 14.27 1.08
N ASN A 127 12.04 14.42 0.61
CA ASN A 127 13.15 15.03 1.34
C ASN A 127 13.33 16.46 0.87
N LYS A 128 12.98 17.43 1.72
CA LYS A 128 13.07 18.86 1.42
C LYS A 128 14.51 19.36 1.25
N ASN A 129 15.45 18.74 1.99
CA ASN A 129 16.86 19.16 1.97
C ASN A 129 17.54 18.82 0.65
N THR A 130 17.16 17.68 0.05
CA THR A 130 17.75 17.16 -1.19
C THR A 130 16.87 17.35 -2.41
N ASN A 131 15.61 17.80 -2.21
CA ASN A 131 14.56 17.88 -3.22
C ASN A 131 14.35 16.54 -3.94
N GLU A 132 14.34 15.47 -3.17
CA GLU A 132 14.21 14.08 -3.66
C GLU A 132 12.89 13.46 -3.23
N VAL A 133 12.25 12.76 -4.15
CA VAL A 133 11.08 11.93 -3.88
C VAL A 133 11.50 10.47 -3.91
N PHE A 134 11.28 9.76 -2.81
CA PHE A 134 11.48 8.32 -2.70
C PHE A 134 10.12 7.64 -2.55
N GLY A 135 9.86 6.59 -3.32
CA GLY A 135 8.63 5.81 -3.19
C GLY A 135 8.89 4.32 -3.29
N ALA A 136 8.11 3.53 -2.56
CA ALA A 136 8.23 2.08 -2.58
C ALA A 136 6.88 1.38 -2.53
N ARG A 137 6.85 0.15 -3.07
CA ARG A 137 5.70 -0.75 -3.06
C ARG A 137 6.12 -2.10 -2.51
N ASP A 138 5.24 -2.72 -1.71
CA ASP A 138 5.52 -3.96 -0.99
C ASP A 138 5.93 -5.14 -1.87
N PHE A 139 6.45 -6.18 -1.22
CA PHE A 139 7.07 -7.38 -1.82
C PHE A 139 6.21 -8.08 -2.85
N PHE A 140 4.88 -8.09 -2.66
CA PHE A 140 3.91 -8.78 -3.53
C PHE A 140 3.00 -7.81 -4.29
N GLY A 141 3.15 -6.48 -4.08
CA GLY A 141 2.32 -5.45 -4.72
C GLY A 141 0.87 -5.46 -4.24
N ILE A 142 0.65 -5.78 -2.96
CA ILE A 142 -0.68 -5.81 -2.33
C ILE A 142 -1.31 -4.42 -2.34
N LYS A 143 -0.54 -3.40 -1.95
CA LYS A 143 -1.02 -2.03 -2.03
C LYS A 143 -0.71 -1.41 -3.40
N PRO A 144 -1.68 -0.68 -3.99
CA PRO A 144 -1.47 -0.07 -5.31
C PRO A 144 -0.60 1.18 -5.22
N LEU A 145 0.28 1.33 -6.22
CA LEU A 145 1.03 2.56 -6.47
C LEU A 145 1.19 2.74 -7.98
N TYR A 146 0.59 3.80 -8.50
CA TYR A 146 0.70 4.23 -9.88
C TYR A 146 1.51 5.52 -9.94
N TYR A 147 2.19 5.71 -11.06
CA TYR A 147 2.88 6.96 -11.34
C TYR A 147 2.73 7.36 -12.82
N ALA A 148 2.86 8.64 -13.09
CA ALA A 148 2.84 9.20 -14.43
C ALA A 148 3.90 10.28 -14.54
N LYS A 149 4.68 10.28 -15.63
CA LYS A 149 5.61 11.36 -15.96
C LYS A 149 5.07 12.15 -17.14
N MET A 150 4.69 13.40 -16.92
CA MET A 150 4.14 14.32 -17.90
C MET A 150 5.06 15.53 -18.03
N GLY A 151 6.01 15.46 -18.99
CA GLY A 151 7.11 16.41 -19.05
C GLY A 151 8.01 16.30 -17.82
N GLU A 152 8.18 17.41 -17.09
CA GLU A 152 8.96 17.45 -15.85
C GLU A 152 8.12 17.12 -14.60
N THR A 153 6.81 16.98 -14.73
CA THR A 153 5.93 16.66 -13.61
C THR A 153 5.84 15.17 -13.39
N LEU A 154 6.24 14.71 -12.22
CA LEU A 154 5.93 13.37 -11.72
C LEU A 154 4.63 13.44 -10.92
N MET A 155 3.68 12.58 -11.23
CA MET A 155 2.47 12.33 -10.44
C MET A 155 2.51 10.91 -9.89
N TRP A 156 1.96 10.71 -8.70
CA TRP A 156 1.80 9.37 -8.13
C TRP A 156 0.51 9.29 -7.33
N GLY A 157 0.03 8.06 -7.12
CA GLY A 157 -1.17 7.85 -6.31
C GLY A 157 -1.62 6.40 -6.23
N SER A 158 -2.56 6.19 -5.32
CA SER A 158 -3.18 4.89 -5.11
C SER A 158 -4.10 4.45 -6.25
N GLU A 159 -4.66 5.39 -7.02
CA GLU A 159 -5.54 5.12 -8.16
C GLU A 159 -5.32 6.12 -9.30
N ILE A 160 -5.31 5.63 -10.53
CA ILE A 160 -5.04 6.43 -11.73
C ILE A 160 -6.03 7.58 -11.90
N LYS A 161 -7.31 7.38 -11.53
CA LYS A 161 -8.34 8.41 -11.68
C LYS A 161 -8.05 9.70 -10.90
N SER A 162 -7.18 9.64 -9.88
CA SER A 162 -6.75 10.82 -9.16
C SER A 162 -5.95 11.80 -10.02
N PHE A 163 -5.29 11.32 -11.07
CA PHE A 163 -4.50 12.16 -11.98
C PHE A 163 -5.35 13.02 -12.93
N LEU A 164 -6.61 12.64 -13.15
CA LEU A 164 -7.50 13.25 -14.15
C LEU A 164 -7.75 14.76 -13.94
N ASP A 165 -7.60 15.25 -12.72
CA ASP A 165 -7.81 16.66 -12.39
C ASP A 165 -6.52 17.49 -12.42
N HIS A 166 -5.36 16.85 -12.68
CA HIS A 166 -4.10 17.58 -12.81
C HIS A 166 -3.99 18.21 -14.20
N PRO A 167 -3.67 19.53 -14.33
CA PRO A 167 -3.69 20.26 -15.61
C PRO A 167 -2.71 19.70 -16.64
N HIS A 168 -1.62 19.08 -16.21
CA HIS A 168 -0.64 18.48 -17.13
C HIS A 168 -1.00 17.04 -17.52
N PHE A 169 -2.02 16.42 -16.92
CA PHE A 169 -2.40 15.05 -17.25
C PHE A 169 -3.05 14.98 -18.63
N LYS A 170 -2.50 14.13 -19.49
CA LYS A 170 -3.07 13.86 -20.81
C LYS A 170 -3.82 12.53 -20.79
N LYS A 171 -5.14 12.60 -20.96
CA LYS A 171 -5.99 11.40 -21.04
C LYS A 171 -5.90 10.81 -22.45
N GLU A 172 -4.93 9.94 -22.66
CA GLU A 172 -4.72 9.25 -23.93
C GLU A 172 -4.74 7.74 -23.72
N LEU A 173 -5.51 7.02 -24.55
CA LEU A 173 -5.61 5.56 -24.47
C LEU A 173 -4.31 4.91 -24.96
N ASN A 174 -3.78 3.98 -24.18
CA ASN A 174 -2.68 3.10 -24.58
C ASN A 174 -3.24 1.85 -25.24
N THR A 175 -3.33 1.85 -26.57
CA THR A 175 -3.85 0.72 -27.34
C THR A 175 -2.93 -0.50 -27.33
N ASP A 176 -1.64 -0.30 -27.06
CA ASP A 176 -0.65 -1.37 -27.08
C ASP A 176 -0.85 -2.39 -25.96
N VAL A 177 -1.51 -1.96 -24.87
CA VAL A 177 -1.85 -2.84 -23.73
C VAL A 177 -3.16 -3.60 -23.96
N LEU A 178 -3.97 -3.20 -24.94
CA LEU A 178 -5.32 -3.74 -25.12
C LEU A 178 -5.29 -5.20 -25.55
N GLU A 179 -4.43 -5.56 -26.51
CA GLU A 179 -4.29 -6.94 -26.98
C GLU A 179 -3.88 -7.87 -25.83
N THR A 180 -2.89 -7.44 -25.08
CA THR A 180 -2.39 -8.19 -23.91
C THR A 180 -3.48 -8.36 -22.83
N TYR A 181 -4.24 -7.30 -22.56
CA TYR A 181 -5.34 -7.36 -21.63
C TYR A 181 -6.45 -8.30 -22.09
N LEU A 182 -6.85 -8.26 -23.36
CA LEU A 182 -7.87 -9.15 -23.93
C LEU A 182 -7.45 -10.62 -23.86
N THR A 183 -6.14 -10.88 -23.96
CA THR A 183 -5.59 -12.24 -23.86
C THR A 183 -5.57 -12.77 -22.43
N PHE A 184 -5.10 -11.96 -21.47
CA PHE A 184 -4.84 -12.38 -20.08
C PHE A 184 -5.89 -11.89 -19.08
N GLN A 185 -6.82 -11.02 -19.47
CA GLN A 185 -7.81 -10.35 -18.62
C GLN A 185 -7.19 -9.44 -17.54
N TYR A 186 -5.89 -9.16 -17.62
CA TYR A 186 -5.16 -8.18 -16.82
C TYR A 186 -3.93 -7.68 -17.60
N SER A 187 -3.33 -6.56 -17.17
CA SER A 187 -2.06 -6.09 -17.72
C SER A 187 -0.90 -6.78 -17.00
N PRO A 188 -0.15 -7.71 -17.62
CA PRO A 188 1.00 -8.36 -17.02
C PRO A 188 2.25 -7.46 -17.00
N THR A 189 2.20 -6.32 -17.67
CA THR A 189 3.26 -5.32 -17.73
C THR A 189 3.07 -4.21 -16.70
N THR A 190 4.00 -3.27 -16.64
CA THR A 190 3.88 -2.06 -15.81
C THR A 190 2.94 -1.01 -16.42
N GLU A 191 2.71 -1.11 -17.72
CA GLU A 191 1.87 -0.17 -18.45
C GLU A 191 0.40 -0.31 -18.11
N THR A 192 -0.34 0.79 -18.25
CA THR A 192 -1.77 0.86 -18.01
C THR A 192 -2.53 1.25 -19.28
N PHE A 193 -3.86 1.28 -19.23
CA PHE A 193 -4.67 1.79 -20.34
C PHE A 193 -4.49 3.28 -20.64
N PHE A 194 -3.77 4.02 -19.82
CA PHE A 194 -3.40 5.39 -20.09
C PHE A 194 -1.94 5.47 -20.51
N LYS A 195 -1.64 6.15 -21.61
CA LYS A 195 -0.26 6.39 -22.04
C LYS A 195 0.51 7.16 -20.96
N ASN A 196 1.79 6.80 -20.77
CA ASN A 196 2.69 7.40 -19.78
C ASN A 196 2.22 7.26 -18.31
N VAL A 197 1.30 6.34 -18.06
CA VAL A 197 0.89 5.96 -16.70
C VAL A 197 1.30 4.52 -16.44
N TYR A 198 2.04 4.31 -15.36
CA TYR A 198 2.64 3.04 -15.02
C TYR A 198 2.21 2.61 -13.62
N LYS A 199 2.14 1.31 -13.43
CA LYS A 199 2.04 0.68 -12.13
C LYS A 199 3.45 0.41 -11.61
N LEU A 200 3.81 0.88 -10.43
CA LEU A 200 5.07 0.47 -9.81
C LEU A 200 5.01 -1.04 -9.53
N PRO A 201 5.95 -1.85 -10.06
CA PRO A 201 5.90 -3.29 -9.86
C PRO A 201 6.04 -3.68 -8.37
N ALA A 202 5.63 -4.91 -8.04
CA ALA A 202 5.88 -5.49 -6.72
C ALA A 202 7.37 -5.54 -6.39
N ALA A 203 7.72 -5.27 -5.13
CA ALA A 203 9.10 -5.24 -4.66
C ALA A 203 10.01 -4.22 -5.39
N HIS A 204 9.43 -3.09 -5.86
CA HIS A 204 10.19 -2.00 -6.46
C HIS A 204 10.07 -0.73 -5.64
N CYS A 205 11.13 0.06 -5.71
CA CYS A 205 11.17 1.43 -5.26
C CYS A 205 11.61 2.34 -6.40
N PHE A 206 11.38 3.62 -6.23
CA PHE A 206 11.89 4.65 -7.13
C PHE A 206 12.48 5.82 -6.35
N THR A 207 13.44 6.47 -6.95
CA THR A 207 13.90 7.81 -6.59
C THR A 207 13.61 8.76 -7.74
N TYR A 208 13.18 9.97 -7.43
CA TYR A 208 12.99 11.05 -8.41
C TYR A 208 13.66 12.32 -7.91
N LYS A 209 14.54 12.85 -8.74
CA LYS A 209 15.32 14.07 -8.45
C LYS A 209 15.70 14.77 -9.74
N ASN A 210 15.57 16.09 -9.80
CA ASN A 210 15.97 16.91 -10.95
C ASN A 210 15.39 16.45 -12.30
N GLY A 211 14.13 15.98 -12.31
CA GLY A 211 13.47 15.48 -13.51
C GLY A 211 13.82 14.05 -13.91
N GLU A 212 14.76 13.41 -13.22
CA GLU A 212 15.18 12.04 -13.49
C GLU A 212 14.52 11.06 -12.48
N MET A 213 14.01 9.96 -13.01
CA MET A 213 13.40 8.89 -12.22
C MET A 213 14.18 7.61 -12.40
N ASN A 214 14.61 7.03 -11.30
CA ASN A 214 15.25 5.73 -11.26
C ASN A 214 14.34 4.74 -10.55
N VAL A 215 13.97 3.64 -11.24
CA VAL A 215 13.15 2.56 -10.67
C VAL A 215 14.01 1.32 -10.51
N ARG A 216 14.05 0.76 -9.32
CA ARG A 216 14.82 -0.45 -9.04
C ARG A 216 14.02 -1.49 -8.27
N ARG A 217 14.34 -2.75 -8.49
CA ARG A 217 13.82 -3.86 -7.70
C ARG A 217 14.68 -4.04 -6.46
N TYR A 218 14.06 -3.96 -5.26
CA TYR A 218 14.78 -4.15 -4.00
C TYR A 218 14.72 -5.59 -3.49
N TRP A 219 13.71 -6.38 -3.88
CA TRP A 219 13.57 -7.77 -3.44
C TRP A 219 13.06 -8.69 -4.54
N LYS A 220 13.41 -9.97 -4.48
CA LYS A 220 12.87 -11.05 -5.31
C LYS A 220 12.78 -12.36 -4.53
N VAL A 221 11.78 -13.17 -4.85
CA VAL A 221 11.67 -14.53 -4.33
C VAL A 221 12.90 -15.34 -4.74
N LYS A 222 13.50 -16.03 -3.78
CA LYS A 222 14.58 -16.99 -4.01
C LYS A 222 14.07 -18.37 -3.61
N PHE A 223 14.15 -19.31 -4.51
CA PHE A 223 13.79 -20.71 -4.26
C PHE A 223 15.05 -21.50 -3.95
N HIS A 224 15.03 -22.19 -2.80
CA HIS A 224 16.08 -23.10 -2.40
C HIS A 224 15.43 -24.46 -2.13
N ALA A 225 15.86 -25.49 -2.87
CA ALA A 225 15.46 -26.86 -2.58
C ALA A 225 16.16 -27.28 -1.28
N ASP A 226 15.38 -27.71 -0.29
CA ASP A 226 15.86 -28.28 0.95
C ASP A 226 15.24 -29.67 1.11
N ASN A 227 16.05 -30.72 0.91
CA ASN A 227 15.61 -32.10 0.96
C ASN A 227 15.89 -32.74 2.35
N GLY A 228 16.36 -31.96 3.34
CA GLY A 228 16.70 -32.44 4.67
C GLY A 228 15.46 -32.73 5.55
N PRO A 229 14.46 -31.81 5.61
CA PRO A 229 13.28 -32.00 6.45
C PRO A 229 12.34 -33.07 5.93
N SER A 230 11.70 -33.79 6.86
CA SER A 230 10.61 -34.73 6.55
C SER A 230 9.35 -33.99 6.08
N LEU A 231 8.38 -34.72 5.53
CA LEU A 231 7.06 -34.18 5.19
C LEU A 231 6.38 -33.54 6.41
N GLU A 232 6.47 -34.21 7.57
CA GLU A 232 5.88 -33.73 8.82
C GLU A 232 6.55 -32.41 9.28
N ASP A 233 7.86 -32.29 9.16
CA ASP A 233 8.58 -31.04 9.46
C ASP A 233 8.11 -29.89 8.56
N TRP A 234 7.91 -30.18 7.27
CA TRP A 234 7.38 -29.18 6.33
C TRP A 234 5.95 -28.76 6.65
N VAL A 235 5.08 -29.71 6.98
CA VAL A 235 3.68 -29.42 7.39
C VAL A 235 3.67 -28.52 8.62
N ASN A 236 4.48 -28.83 9.63
CA ASN A 236 4.57 -28.04 10.86
C ASN A 236 5.10 -26.61 10.57
N ARG A 237 6.21 -26.48 9.81
CA ARG A 237 6.76 -25.18 9.43
C ARG A 237 5.76 -24.31 8.66
N ILE A 238 5.05 -24.87 7.69
CA ILE A 238 4.02 -24.18 6.92
C ILE A 238 2.87 -23.75 7.84
N SER A 239 2.38 -24.65 8.68
CA SER A 239 1.30 -24.36 9.62
C SER A 239 1.65 -23.23 10.59
N ASP A 240 2.85 -23.26 11.17
CA ASP A 240 3.29 -22.25 12.13
C ASP A 240 3.50 -20.89 11.45
N THR A 241 4.11 -20.89 10.24
CA THR A 241 4.29 -19.68 9.45
C THR A 241 2.95 -19.06 9.06
N PHE A 242 1.98 -19.90 8.65
CA PHE A 242 0.65 -19.46 8.28
C PHE A 242 -0.10 -18.86 9.48
N LYS A 243 -0.10 -19.54 10.65
CA LYS A 243 -0.72 -19.03 11.88
C LYS A 243 -0.11 -17.70 12.29
N ASN A 244 1.22 -17.58 12.31
CA ASN A 244 1.90 -16.33 12.59
C ASN A 244 1.51 -15.24 11.59
N SER A 245 1.40 -15.57 10.31
CA SER A 245 0.98 -14.61 9.28
C SER A 245 -0.45 -14.12 9.54
N VAL A 246 -1.39 -15.00 9.85
CA VAL A 246 -2.78 -14.61 10.15
C VAL A 246 -2.84 -13.73 11.41
N GLU A 247 -2.11 -14.07 12.46
CA GLU A 247 -2.09 -13.28 13.71
C GLU A 247 -1.60 -11.84 13.49
N VAL A 248 -0.53 -11.63 12.72
CA VAL A 248 -0.03 -10.27 12.46
C VAL A 248 -1.00 -9.44 11.59
N HIS A 249 -1.83 -10.08 10.76
CA HIS A 249 -2.85 -9.40 9.97
C HIS A 249 -4.09 -8.98 10.76
N LYS A 250 -4.25 -9.49 11.99
CA LYS A 250 -5.36 -9.13 12.90
C LYS A 250 -5.08 -7.86 13.69
N PHE A 251 -3.87 -7.32 13.60
CA PHE A 251 -3.51 -6.13 14.38
C PHE A 251 -4.29 -4.91 13.88
N ALA A 252 -5.24 -4.47 14.68
CA ALA A 252 -6.10 -3.31 14.41
C ALA A 252 -6.73 -2.82 15.70
N ASP A 253 -7.06 -1.53 15.76
CA ASP A 253 -7.83 -0.91 16.84
C ASP A 253 -9.35 -0.92 16.56
N VAL A 254 -9.75 -1.62 15.49
CA VAL A 254 -11.14 -1.82 15.07
C VAL A 254 -11.45 -3.32 14.98
N GLU A 255 -12.74 -3.66 14.93
CA GLU A 255 -13.20 -5.04 14.76
C GLU A 255 -12.69 -5.63 13.43
N VAL A 256 -12.13 -6.83 13.50
CA VAL A 256 -11.58 -7.55 12.35
C VAL A 256 -12.53 -8.67 11.97
N GLY A 257 -12.91 -8.74 10.70
CA GLY A 257 -13.67 -9.84 10.12
C GLY A 257 -12.90 -10.52 8.99
N SER A 258 -13.39 -11.69 8.54
CA SER A 258 -12.82 -12.42 7.43
C SER A 258 -13.80 -12.58 6.28
N PHE A 259 -13.32 -12.47 5.06
CA PHE A 259 -14.06 -12.96 3.90
C PHE A 259 -14.06 -14.49 3.92
N LEU A 260 -15.24 -15.07 3.68
CA LEU A 260 -15.44 -16.51 3.64
C LEU A 260 -16.11 -16.87 2.32
N SER A 261 -15.38 -17.51 1.43
CA SER A 261 -15.93 -18.29 0.33
C SER A 261 -16.01 -19.76 0.74
N SER A 262 -16.55 -20.64 -0.09
CA SER A 262 -16.50 -22.08 0.18
C SER A 262 -15.14 -22.73 -0.09
N GLY A 263 -14.15 -21.95 -0.52
CA GLY A 263 -12.81 -22.41 -0.86
C GLY A 263 -11.97 -22.78 0.38
N VAL A 264 -11.06 -23.73 0.21
CA VAL A 264 -10.15 -24.21 1.27
C VAL A 264 -9.35 -23.08 1.90
N ASP A 265 -8.80 -22.18 1.08
CA ASP A 265 -7.92 -21.10 1.55
C ASP A 265 -8.65 -20.12 2.48
N SER A 266 -9.82 -19.60 2.03
CA SER A 266 -10.61 -18.67 2.83
C SER A 266 -11.16 -19.31 4.11
N SER A 267 -11.53 -20.60 4.04
CA SER A 267 -12.01 -21.37 5.20
C SER A 267 -10.90 -21.56 6.21
N TYR A 268 -9.68 -21.89 5.75
CA TYR A 268 -8.53 -22.06 6.64
C TYR A 268 -8.10 -20.74 7.27
N VAL A 269 -8.07 -19.63 6.49
CA VAL A 269 -7.82 -18.29 7.05
C VAL A 269 -8.84 -17.95 8.12
N ALA A 270 -10.15 -18.09 7.85
CA ALA A 270 -11.21 -17.76 8.79
C ALA A 270 -11.11 -18.58 10.08
N ALA A 271 -10.85 -19.90 9.97
CA ALA A 271 -10.69 -20.78 11.11
C ALA A 271 -9.48 -20.42 11.99
N VAL A 272 -8.33 -20.13 11.37
CA VAL A 272 -7.12 -19.73 12.11
C VAL A 272 -7.26 -18.33 12.70
N ALA A 273 -7.91 -17.41 11.98
CA ALA A 273 -8.13 -16.04 12.45
C ALA A 273 -9.08 -15.99 13.66
N ASN A 274 -9.97 -16.94 13.81
CA ASN A 274 -10.96 -17.03 14.89
C ASN A 274 -11.66 -15.67 15.09
N VAL A 275 -12.27 -15.17 14.01
CA VAL A 275 -12.96 -13.85 14.01
C VAL A 275 -14.43 -14.01 14.34
N ASP A 276 -15.04 -12.99 14.96
CA ASP A 276 -16.46 -12.99 15.32
C ASP A 276 -17.39 -12.84 14.10
N LYS A 277 -16.88 -12.32 12.98
CA LYS A 277 -17.67 -12.05 11.77
C LYS A 277 -17.00 -12.52 10.50
N THR A 278 -17.79 -13.19 9.66
CA THR A 278 -17.39 -13.54 8.30
C THR A 278 -18.35 -12.93 7.28
N PHE A 279 -17.83 -12.65 6.08
CA PHE A 279 -18.57 -12.02 4.98
C PHE A 279 -18.50 -12.88 3.74
N THR A 280 -19.65 -13.16 3.15
CA THR A 280 -19.79 -13.96 1.93
C THR A 280 -20.59 -13.22 0.89
N VAL A 281 -20.11 -13.20 -0.36
CA VAL A 281 -20.84 -12.64 -1.50
C VAL A 281 -21.65 -13.75 -2.16
N GLY A 282 -22.92 -13.49 -2.45
CA GLY A 282 -23.80 -14.38 -3.19
C GLY A 282 -24.33 -13.75 -4.48
N PHE A 283 -24.69 -14.58 -5.45
CA PHE A 283 -25.13 -14.17 -6.78
C PHE A 283 -26.58 -14.64 -7.05
N GLY A 284 -27.56 -13.93 -6.48
CA GLY A 284 -28.97 -14.13 -6.75
C GLY A 284 -29.47 -15.57 -6.56
N GLU A 285 -30.34 -16.04 -7.48
CA GLU A 285 -30.99 -17.35 -7.44
C GLU A 285 -30.22 -18.47 -8.19
N ASP A 286 -29.09 -18.13 -8.83
CA ASP A 286 -28.30 -19.11 -9.58
C ASP A 286 -27.45 -19.97 -8.63
N GLU A 287 -27.97 -21.16 -8.29
CA GLU A 287 -27.31 -22.09 -7.38
C GLU A 287 -25.92 -22.53 -7.86
N LYS A 288 -25.64 -22.50 -9.18
CA LYS A 288 -24.38 -22.95 -9.76
C LYS A 288 -23.20 -22.08 -9.36
N TYR A 289 -23.44 -20.79 -9.12
CA TYR A 289 -22.39 -19.80 -8.76
C TYR A 289 -22.57 -19.28 -7.33
N ASN A 290 -23.47 -19.86 -6.54
CA ASN A 290 -23.81 -19.39 -5.21
C ASN A 290 -23.18 -20.29 -4.14
N GLU A 291 -22.12 -19.81 -3.52
CA GLU A 291 -21.38 -20.51 -2.47
C GLU A 291 -21.91 -20.24 -1.05
N ILE A 292 -22.98 -19.43 -0.91
CA ILE A 292 -23.52 -19.02 0.40
C ILE A 292 -23.86 -20.23 1.29
N GLY A 293 -24.42 -21.28 0.70
CA GLY A 293 -24.82 -22.49 1.44
C GLY A 293 -23.64 -23.12 2.20
N TYR A 294 -22.54 -23.36 1.51
CA TYR A 294 -21.33 -23.94 2.08
C TYR A 294 -20.65 -23.00 3.09
N ALA A 295 -20.56 -21.71 2.77
CA ALA A 295 -19.99 -20.73 3.70
C ALA A 295 -20.82 -20.62 4.99
N LYS A 296 -22.16 -20.63 4.89
CA LYS A 296 -23.07 -20.63 6.04
C LYS A 296 -22.98 -21.91 6.86
N GLU A 297 -22.75 -23.05 6.23
CA GLU A 297 -22.52 -24.30 6.94
C GLU A 297 -21.19 -24.24 7.70
N PHE A 298 -20.09 -23.86 7.03
CA PHE A 298 -18.77 -23.78 7.62
C PHE A 298 -18.70 -22.75 8.76
N SER A 299 -19.38 -21.61 8.65
CA SER A 299 -19.40 -20.58 9.70
C SER A 299 -19.98 -21.05 11.05
N LYS A 300 -20.60 -22.22 11.11
CA LYS A 300 -21.08 -22.83 12.37
C LYS A 300 -19.99 -23.61 13.11
N TYR A 301 -18.88 -23.88 12.45
CA TYR A 301 -17.76 -24.67 13.00
C TYR A 301 -16.60 -23.78 13.47
N ILE A 302 -16.59 -22.50 13.12
CA ILE A 302 -15.54 -21.54 13.48
C ILE A 302 -16.06 -20.46 14.40
#